data_1ffb1b7b615fb072af13f94625c9e899
#
_entry.id   1ffb1b7b615fb072af13f94625c9e899
#
_cell.length_a   1.000
_cell.length_b   1.000
_cell.length_c   1.000
_cell.angle_alpha   90.00
_cell.angle_beta   90.00
_cell.angle_gamma   90.00
#
_symmetry.space_group_name_H-M   'P 1'
#
loop_
_entity.id
_entity.type
_entity.pdbx_description
1 polymer ?
#
loop_
_entity_poly.entity_id
_entity_poly.type
_entity_poly.pdbx_seq_one_letter_code
_entity_poly.pdbx_strand_id
1 'polypeptide(L)'
;MECSLPKGIIMGVFDHAEFDNHESLHYFYDEPTGLKAIVAVHSTGLGPAAGGTRRWNYSNDANALTDVLRLSRGMSYKNAVAGLKFGGGKAVILGSDAIPKSPDLFRAFGRCVDSLGGKYVTAEDVGCSTDDMRYVREETQFVSGLPQSEGDAGGDPSPWTALGCFEGIEAAAQARLGADSVKGLRVAVQGVGHVGLHLCRLLHEAGAELIVADVNSDNLNMTTDELPATVVPPSDILFTDVDVLAPCALGNILTSSTIPKIKATIVAGAANNQLSTPADGVLLAERDILYAPDYVINAGGIISVAAEYYSEGSEEDVRADVGRIKNRLQGIFNETKETGRPTHELADELARKLVAAAR
;
A
#
# COMPACT_ATOMS: atom_id res chain seq x y z
N MET A 1 7.56 27.78 32.71
CA MET A 1 6.19 28.26 32.60
C MET A 1 5.53 27.44 31.47
N GLU A 2 4.92 26.31 31.82
CA GLU A 2 4.13 25.53 30.86
C GLU A 2 2.86 26.32 30.57
N CYS A 3 2.75 26.81 29.33
CA CYS A 3 1.56 27.45 28.84
C CYS A 3 0.54 26.35 28.53
N SER A 4 -0.35 26.05 29.48
CA SER A 4 -1.49 25.19 29.20
C SER A 4 -2.42 25.91 28.24
N LEU A 5 -2.42 25.48 26.99
CA LEU A 5 -3.32 25.99 25.96
C LEU A 5 -4.79 25.68 26.33
N PRO A 6 -5.72 26.64 26.20
CA PRO A 6 -7.13 26.40 26.50
C PRO A 6 -7.73 25.37 25.51
N LYS A 7 -8.65 24.53 26.00
CA LYS A 7 -9.40 23.56 25.19
C LYS A 7 -10.13 24.32 24.07
N GLY A 8 -9.71 24.09 22.81
CA GLY A 8 -10.33 24.71 21.63
C GLY A 8 -9.37 25.39 20.67
N ILE A 9 -8.05 25.32 20.90
CA ILE A 9 -7.08 25.85 19.93
C ILE A 9 -7.04 24.89 18.73
N ILE A 10 -7.36 25.41 17.56
CA ILE A 10 -7.07 24.78 16.27
C ILE A 10 -5.55 24.73 16.17
N MET A 11 -4.97 23.53 16.33
CA MET A 11 -3.54 23.34 16.09
C MET A 11 -3.25 23.60 14.61
N GLY A 12 -2.21 24.37 14.33
CA GLY A 12 -1.74 24.59 12.96
C GLY A 12 -1.23 23.28 12.36
N VAL A 13 -1.15 23.21 11.04
CA VAL A 13 -0.62 22.04 10.32
C VAL A 13 0.78 21.67 10.78
N PHE A 14 1.64 22.65 11.09
CA PHE A 14 3.01 22.44 11.53
C PHE A 14 3.13 21.80 12.92
N ASP A 15 2.08 21.90 13.74
CA ASP A 15 2.01 21.28 15.07
C ASP A 15 1.27 19.94 15.05
N HIS A 16 0.84 19.47 13.86
CA HIS A 16 0.12 18.21 13.71
C HIS A 16 1.07 17.03 13.92
N ALA A 17 0.65 16.03 14.70
CA ALA A 17 1.47 14.87 15.05
C ALA A 17 1.98 14.07 13.82
N GLU A 18 1.23 14.10 12.72
CA GLU A 18 1.59 13.40 11.48
C GLU A 18 2.33 14.30 10.48
N PHE A 19 2.60 15.56 10.83
CA PHE A 19 3.40 16.44 9.97
C PHE A 19 4.88 16.01 10.05
N ASP A 20 5.46 15.63 8.92
CA ASP A 20 6.84 15.13 8.79
C ASP A 20 7.57 15.89 7.67
N ASN A 21 7.80 17.20 7.88
CA ASN A 21 8.46 18.05 6.89
C ASN A 21 7.85 17.97 5.48
N HIS A 22 6.52 17.90 5.38
CA HIS A 22 5.81 17.93 4.10
C HIS A 22 6.15 19.22 3.35
N GLU A 23 6.46 19.09 2.07
CA GLU A 23 6.83 20.24 1.23
C GLU A 23 5.67 21.20 1.00
N SER A 24 4.45 20.65 0.85
CA SER A 24 3.25 21.50 0.70
C SER A 24 1.96 20.74 0.99
N LEU A 25 0.94 21.51 1.41
CA LEU A 25 -0.44 21.06 1.52
C LEU A 25 -1.34 22.04 0.77
N HIS A 26 -2.28 21.49 0.00
CA HIS A 26 -3.19 22.26 -0.84
C HIS A 26 -4.62 21.87 -0.50
N TYR A 27 -5.45 22.86 -0.18
CA TYR A 27 -6.88 22.69 0.05
C TYR A 27 -7.63 23.24 -1.15
N PHE A 28 -8.49 22.42 -1.72
CA PHE A 28 -9.28 22.78 -2.89
C PHE A 28 -10.78 22.72 -2.57
N TYR A 29 -11.50 23.70 -3.10
CA TYR A 29 -12.94 23.78 -3.04
C TYR A 29 -13.48 24.23 -4.39
N ASP A 30 -14.45 23.49 -4.93
CA ASP A 30 -15.18 23.84 -6.15
C ASP A 30 -16.67 23.86 -5.84
N GLU A 31 -17.27 25.05 -5.77
CA GLU A 31 -18.65 25.24 -5.37
C GLU A 31 -19.65 24.54 -6.30
N PRO A 32 -19.50 24.59 -7.66
CA PRO A 32 -20.46 23.96 -8.55
C PRO A 32 -20.58 22.44 -8.38
N THR A 33 -19.49 21.76 -8.08
CA THR A 33 -19.47 20.29 -7.90
C THR A 33 -19.53 19.87 -6.44
N GLY A 34 -19.34 20.83 -5.51
CA GLY A 34 -19.20 20.57 -4.09
C GLY A 34 -17.89 19.88 -3.70
N LEU A 35 -16.89 19.85 -4.61
CA LEU A 35 -15.59 19.25 -4.33
C LEU A 35 -14.95 19.89 -3.12
N LYS A 36 -14.50 19.06 -2.18
CA LYS A 36 -13.57 19.40 -1.11
C LYS A 36 -12.44 18.39 -1.14
N ALA A 37 -11.22 18.85 -1.41
CA ALA A 37 -10.06 17.97 -1.48
C ALA A 37 -8.86 18.56 -0.76
N ILE A 38 -8.00 17.68 -0.24
CA ILE A 38 -6.71 18.03 0.33
C ILE A 38 -5.67 17.21 -0.43
N VAL A 39 -4.64 17.88 -0.97
CA VAL A 39 -3.47 17.23 -1.56
C VAL A 39 -2.27 17.53 -0.68
N ALA A 40 -1.60 16.49 -0.19
CA ALA A 40 -0.34 16.59 0.54
C ALA A 40 0.81 16.11 -0.34
N VAL A 41 1.80 16.95 -0.51
CA VAL A 41 3.10 16.63 -1.11
C VAL A 41 4.08 16.47 0.03
N HIS A 42 4.48 15.22 0.32
CA HIS A 42 5.46 14.97 1.37
C HIS A 42 6.87 15.22 0.87
N SER A 43 7.25 14.70 -0.29
CA SER A 43 8.56 14.94 -0.88
C SER A 43 8.53 14.81 -2.40
N THR A 44 9.25 15.70 -3.08
CA THR A 44 9.53 15.65 -4.52
C THR A 44 11.00 15.33 -4.83
N GLY A 45 11.82 15.04 -3.83
CA GLY A 45 13.25 14.85 -4.01
C GLY A 45 13.63 13.73 -5.01
N LEU A 46 12.86 12.63 -5.04
CA LEU A 46 13.07 11.53 -6.00
C LEU A 46 12.38 11.76 -7.35
N GLY A 47 11.52 12.76 -7.47
CA GLY A 47 10.69 13.06 -8.64
C GLY A 47 9.32 13.56 -8.23
N PRO A 48 8.35 13.68 -9.16
CA PRO A 48 6.99 14.09 -8.85
C PRO A 48 6.42 13.29 -7.67
N ALA A 49 5.74 13.95 -6.75
CA ALA A 49 5.08 13.27 -5.64
C ALA A 49 3.92 12.42 -6.17
N ALA A 50 4.04 11.09 -6.09
CA ALA A 50 3.02 10.19 -6.60
C ALA A 50 2.24 9.52 -5.47
N GLY A 51 0.95 9.34 -5.69
CA GLY A 51 0.06 8.60 -4.81
C GLY A 51 -1.41 8.77 -5.16
N GLY A 52 -2.21 7.72 -4.95
CA GLY A 52 -3.61 7.68 -5.35
C GLY A 52 -4.50 8.64 -4.58
N THR A 53 -5.65 8.97 -5.17
CA THR A 53 -6.69 9.78 -4.55
C THR A 53 -7.71 8.92 -3.84
N ARG A 54 -7.86 9.14 -2.53
CA ARG A 54 -8.87 8.47 -1.70
C ARG A 54 -10.12 9.32 -1.59
N ARG A 55 -11.29 8.76 -1.88
CA ARG A 55 -12.56 9.39 -1.56
C ARG A 55 -13.21 8.66 -0.38
N TRP A 56 -13.36 9.35 0.72
CA TRP A 56 -13.86 8.75 1.94
C TRP A 56 -14.80 9.68 2.72
N ASN A 57 -15.73 9.10 3.48
CA ASN A 57 -16.66 9.82 4.36
C ASN A 57 -15.96 10.13 5.69
N TYR A 58 -15.14 11.17 5.70
CA TYR A 58 -14.47 11.61 6.92
C TYR A 58 -15.47 12.29 7.86
N SER A 59 -15.37 12.00 9.16
CA SER A 59 -16.25 12.61 10.17
C SER A 59 -16.00 14.13 10.34
N ASN A 60 -14.80 14.60 9.97
CA ASN A 60 -14.40 16.01 9.96
C ASN A 60 -13.11 16.21 9.13
N ASP A 61 -12.79 17.49 8.86
CA ASP A 61 -11.60 17.87 8.08
C ASP A 61 -10.29 17.49 8.78
N ALA A 62 -10.23 17.44 10.11
CA ALA A 62 -9.03 17.06 10.85
C ALA A 62 -8.65 15.59 10.60
N ASN A 63 -9.65 14.71 10.51
CA ASN A 63 -9.39 13.30 10.18
C ASN A 63 -8.92 13.12 8.73
N ALA A 64 -9.45 13.92 7.80
CA ALA A 64 -8.98 13.94 6.42
C ALA A 64 -7.54 14.43 6.34
N LEU A 65 -7.20 15.48 7.10
CA LEU A 65 -5.83 16.00 7.20
C LEU A 65 -4.87 14.95 7.78
N THR A 66 -5.26 14.29 8.87
CA THR A 66 -4.45 13.22 9.48
C THR A 66 -4.17 12.11 8.46
N ASP A 67 -5.18 11.68 7.74
CA ASP A 67 -5.07 10.58 6.77
C ASP A 67 -4.16 10.97 5.59
N VAL A 68 -4.34 12.15 5.01
CA VAL A 68 -3.53 12.61 3.87
C VAL A 68 -2.06 12.81 4.22
N LEU A 69 -1.75 13.31 5.44
CA LEU A 69 -0.38 13.44 5.93
C LEU A 69 0.30 12.08 6.08
N ARG A 70 -0.35 11.14 6.76
CA ARG A 70 0.17 9.78 6.93
C ARG A 70 0.40 9.07 5.60
N LEU A 71 -0.59 9.13 4.72
CA LEU A 71 -0.56 8.43 3.44
C LEU A 71 0.48 9.01 2.50
N SER A 72 0.64 10.34 2.42
CA SER A 72 1.65 10.98 1.57
C SER A 72 3.08 10.65 2.02
N ARG A 73 3.35 10.63 3.34
CA ARG A 73 4.61 10.14 3.90
C ARG A 73 4.85 8.68 3.56
N GLY A 74 3.83 7.83 3.74
CA GLY A 74 3.89 6.41 3.39
C GLY A 74 4.21 6.19 1.92
N MET A 75 3.68 7.02 1.02
CA MET A 75 4.02 6.96 -0.41
C MET A 75 5.48 7.34 -0.67
N SER A 76 6.04 8.35 0.00
CA SER A 76 7.49 8.65 -0.11
C SER A 76 8.35 7.46 0.28
N TYR A 77 8.02 6.80 1.38
CA TYR A 77 8.75 5.63 1.85
C TYR A 77 8.65 4.46 0.88
N LYS A 78 7.43 4.16 0.43
CA LYS A 78 7.16 3.10 -0.53
C LYS A 78 7.90 3.32 -1.86
N ASN A 79 7.80 4.52 -2.43
CA ASN A 79 8.45 4.86 -3.70
C ASN A 79 9.99 4.85 -3.58
N ALA A 80 10.53 5.37 -2.47
CA ALA A 80 11.96 5.37 -2.20
C ALA A 80 12.53 3.94 -2.09
N VAL A 81 11.90 3.09 -1.26
CA VAL A 81 12.33 1.70 -1.11
C VAL A 81 12.10 0.89 -2.40
N ALA A 82 11.06 1.19 -3.16
CA ALA A 82 10.86 0.61 -4.48
C ALA A 82 11.89 1.08 -5.53
N GLY A 83 12.69 2.12 -5.23
CA GLY A 83 13.71 2.66 -6.14
C GLY A 83 13.12 3.40 -7.33
N LEU A 84 11.93 3.99 -7.16
CA LEU A 84 11.21 4.69 -8.20
C LEU A 84 11.69 6.14 -8.33
N LYS A 85 11.54 6.71 -9.53
CA LYS A 85 11.74 8.14 -9.82
C LYS A 85 10.52 8.97 -9.37
N PHE A 86 9.86 8.57 -8.27
CA PHE A 86 8.72 9.24 -7.67
C PHE A 86 9.03 9.67 -6.25
N GLY A 87 8.66 10.88 -5.92
CA GLY A 87 8.47 11.31 -4.54
C GLY A 87 7.17 10.74 -3.95
N GLY A 88 6.70 11.31 -2.86
CA GLY A 88 5.47 10.83 -2.22
C GLY A 88 4.45 11.94 -2.03
N GLY A 89 3.25 11.69 -2.50
CA GLY A 89 2.08 12.52 -2.33
C GLY A 89 0.82 11.70 -2.08
N LYS A 90 -0.23 12.37 -1.69
CA LYS A 90 -1.57 11.77 -1.53
C LYS A 90 -2.63 12.84 -1.70
N ALA A 91 -3.78 12.43 -2.22
CA ALA A 91 -4.97 13.26 -2.18
C ALA A 91 -6.09 12.55 -1.42
N VAL A 92 -6.91 13.35 -0.75
CA VAL A 92 -8.19 12.90 -0.19
C VAL A 92 -9.30 13.82 -0.69
N ILE A 93 -10.41 13.22 -1.12
CA ILE A 93 -11.65 13.92 -1.43
C ILE A 93 -12.62 13.61 -0.28
N LEU A 94 -13.13 14.66 0.36
CA LEU A 94 -14.12 14.52 1.43
C LEU A 94 -15.45 14.14 0.79
N GLY A 95 -15.78 12.85 0.86
CA GLY A 95 -17.05 12.30 0.41
C GLY A 95 -18.16 12.57 1.41
N SER A 96 -19.37 12.66 0.93
CA SER A 96 -20.60 12.60 1.74
C SER A 96 -21.75 12.08 0.87
N ASP A 97 -22.83 11.62 1.50
CA ASP A 97 -24.03 11.20 0.78
C ASP A 97 -24.69 12.36 0.03
N ALA A 98 -24.46 13.61 0.52
CA ALA A 98 -24.94 14.83 -0.13
C ALA A 98 -24.13 15.23 -1.38
N ILE A 99 -22.94 14.66 -1.56
CA ILE A 99 -22.05 14.93 -2.70
C ILE A 99 -21.74 13.60 -3.39
N PRO A 100 -22.61 13.11 -4.29
CA PRO A 100 -22.39 11.85 -4.98
C PRO A 100 -21.17 11.93 -5.90
N LYS A 101 -20.59 10.79 -6.22
CA LYS A 101 -19.59 10.69 -7.30
C LYS A 101 -20.23 11.13 -8.62
N SER A 102 -19.52 11.99 -9.35
CA SER A 102 -19.94 12.43 -10.66
C SER A 102 -18.73 12.70 -11.56
N PRO A 103 -18.85 12.60 -12.88
CA PRO A 103 -17.81 13.01 -13.82
C PRO A 103 -17.30 14.42 -13.56
N ASP A 104 -18.20 15.38 -13.26
CA ASP A 104 -17.84 16.77 -13.08
C ASP A 104 -17.03 16.99 -11.77
N LEU A 105 -17.31 16.20 -10.72
CA LEU A 105 -16.51 16.20 -9.49
C LEU A 105 -15.05 15.83 -9.80
N PHE A 106 -14.84 14.77 -10.62
CA PHE A 106 -13.49 14.31 -10.95
C PHE A 106 -12.80 15.21 -11.98
N ARG A 107 -13.52 15.86 -12.89
CA ARG A 107 -12.96 16.93 -13.74
C ARG A 107 -12.51 18.11 -12.88
N ALA A 108 -13.34 18.56 -11.92
CA ALA A 108 -12.94 19.63 -10.99
C ALA A 108 -11.68 19.24 -10.22
N PHE A 109 -11.59 18.01 -9.74
CA PHE A 109 -10.38 17.49 -9.09
C PHE A 109 -9.19 17.44 -10.07
N GLY A 110 -9.40 17.07 -11.34
CA GLY A 110 -8.37 17.11 -12.38
C GLY A 110 -7.77 18.49 -12.58
N ARG A 111 -8.60 19.55 -12.64
CA ARG A 111 -8.12 20.93 -12.69
C ARG A 111 -7.31 21.33 -11.45
N CYS A 112 -7.69 20.84 -10.26
CA CYS A 112 -6.90 21.05 -9.05
C CYS A 112 -5.51 20.40 -9.15
N VAL A 113 -5.44 19.15 -9.63
CA VAL A 113 -4.17 18.47 -9.85
C VAL A 113 -3.32 19.20 -10.89
N ASP A 114 -3.90 19.63 -12.00
CA ASP A 114 -3.20 20.38 -13.06
C ASP A 114 -2.58 21.67 -12.54
N SER A 115 -3.29 22.39 -11.66
CA SER A 115 -2.80 23.61 -11.03
C SER A 115 -1.52 23.44 -10.20
N LEU A 116 -1.17 22.22 -9.83
CA LEU A 116 0.07 21.88 -9.12
C LEU A 116 1.29 21.75 -10.06
N GLY A 117 1.08 21.87 -11.37
CA GLY A 117 2.16 21.96 -12.36
C GLY A 117 3.09 20.74 -12.38
N GLY A 118 2.56 19.54 -12.18
CA GLY A 118 3.32 18.31 -12.20
C GLY A 118 4.03 17.95 -10.88
N LYS A 119 3.86 18.74 -9.82
CA LYS A 119 4.41 18.38 -8.51
C LYS A 119 3.73 17.16 -7.88
N TYR A 120 2.49 16.89 -8.28
CA TYR A 120 1.72 15.75 -7.80
C TYR A 120 1.14 14.97 -8.97
N VAL A 121 1.30 13.65 -8.93
CA VAL A 121 0.71 12.68 -9.85
C VAL A 121 -0.27 11.82 -9.10
N THR A 122 -1.52 11.82 -9.55
CA THR A 122 -2.59 11.03 -8.92
C THR A 122 -2.80 9.68 -9.59
N ALA A 123 -3.49 8.79 -8.90
CA ALA A 123 -3.98 7.51 -9.39
C ALA A 123 -5.26 7.13 -8.62
N GLU A 124 -5.82 5.96 -8.92
CA GLU A 124 -6.92 5.41 -8.13
C GLU A 124 -6.48 5.01 -6.70
N ASP A 125 -7.40 5.07 -5.76
CA ASP A 125 -7.31 4.50 -4.41
C ASP A 125 -8.75 4.26 -3.89
N VAL A 126 -8.89 3.87 -2.64
CA VAL A 126 -10.18 3.59 -2.00
C VAL A 126 -11.22 4.68 -2.31
N GLY A 127 -12.36 4.26 -2.82
CA GLY A 127 -13.47 5.15 -3.18
C GLY A 127 -13.33 5.86 -4.54
N CYS A 128 -12.23 5.64 -5.25
CA CYS A 128 -12.03 6.09 -6.63
C CYS A 128 -11.70 4.87 -7.53
N SER A 129 -12.19 4.88 -8.75
CA SER A 129 -11.97 3.82 -9.74
C SER A 129 -11.14 4.30 -10.92
N THR A 130 -10.66 3.37 -11.75
CA THR A 130 -10.02 3.69 -13.02
C THR A 130 -10.89 4.57 -13.92
N ASP A 131 -12.22 4.33 -13.94
CA ASP A 131 -13.15 5.18 -14.69
C ASP A 131 -13.21 6.62 -14.15
N ASP A 132 -13.11 6.80 -12.82
CA ASP A 132 -13.03 8.14 -12.24
C ASP A 132 -11.72 8.84 -12.68
N MET A 133 -10.62 8.10 -12.80
CA MET A 133 -9.33 8.64 -13.27
C MET A 133 -9.37 9.06 -14.75
N ARG A 134 -10.26 8.47 -15.58
CA ARG A 134 -10.49 8.94 -16.95
C ARG A 134 -11.01 10.37 -16.98
N TYR A 135 -11.95 10.74 -16.09
CA TYR A 135 -12.43 12.11 -16.00
C TYR A 135 -11.36 13.08 -15.48
N VAL A 136 -10.47 12.61 -14.58
CA VAL A 136 -9.30 13.39 -14.16
C VAL A 136 -8.37 13.62 -15.35
N ARG A 137 -8.16 12.59 -16.21
CA ARG A 137 -7.29 12.66 -17.40
C ARG A 137 -7.78 13.67 -18.45
N GLU A 138 -9.07 13.93 -18.51
CA GLU A 138 -9.62 14.96 -19.42
C GLU A 138 -9.08 16.37 -19.11
N GLU A 139 -8.66 16.63 -17.86
CA GLU A 139 -8.25 17.95 -17.36
C GLU A 139 -6.74 18.05 -17.07
N THR A 140 -6.02 16.94 -16.91
CA THR A 140 -4.59 16.93 -16.58
C THR A 140 -3.88 15.69 -17.11
N GLN A 141 -2.59 15.85 -17.42
CA GLN A 141 -1.73 14.73 -17.75
C GLN A 141 -1.11 14.03 -16.50
N PHE A 142 -1.23 14.64 -15.33
CA PHE A 142 -0.59 14.18 -14.09
C PHE A 142 -1.47 13.15 -13.36
N VAL A 143 -1.82 12.08 -14.09
CA VAL A 143 -2.66 10.97 -13.61
C VAL A 143 -2.18 9.66 -14.22
N SER A 144 -2.21 8.59 -13.41
CA SER A 144 -1.89 7.20 -13.77
C SER A 144 -3.01 6.26 -13.33
N GLY A 145 -2.87 4.95 -13.60
CA GLY A 145 -3.90 3.97 -13.29
C GLY A 145 -5.09 4.10 -14.22
N LEU A 146 -4.82 4.39 -15.48
CA LEU A 146 -5.84 4.47 -16.53
C LEU A 146 -6.13 3.08 -17.09
N PRO A 147 -7.35 2.86 -17.65
CA PRO A 147 -7.64 1.62 -18.35
C PRO A 147 -6.63 1.39 -19.48
N GLN A 148 -6.10 0.18 -19.55
CA GLN A 148 -5.07 -0.19 -20.53
C GLN A 148 -5.58 -0.04 -21.97
N SER A 149 -4.76 0.58 -22.83
CA SER A 149 -4.88 0.46 -24.28
C SER A 149 -4.11 -0.78 -24.75
N GLU A 150 -4.55 -1.46 -25.82
CA GLU A 150 -3.84 -2.64 -26.33
C GLU A 150 -2.36 -2.33 -26.63
N GLY A 151 -1.46 -3.01 -25.92
CA GLY A 151 0.00 -2.95 -26.14
C GLY A 151 0.77 -2.01 -25.22
N ASP A 152 0.12 -1.21 -24.37
CA ASP A 152 0.81 -0.31 -23.42
C ASP A 152 0.99 -0.95 -22.03
N ALA A 153 2.03 -0.53 -21.30
CA ALA A 153 2.14 -0.80 -19.88
C ALA A 153 1.01 -0.04 -19.17
N GLY A 154 0.25 -0.72 -18.29
CA GLY A 154 -0.90 -0.14 -17.59
C GLY A 154 -1.95 -1.20 -17.26
N GLY A 155 -3.10 -0.77 -16.75
CA GLY A 155 -4.20 -1.65 -16.35
C GLY A 155 -4.20 -2.00 -14.88
N ASP A 156 -4.85 -3.13 -14.52
CA ASP A 156 -4.95 -3.58 -13.12
C ASP A 156 -3.57 -3.84 -12.50
N PRO A 157 -3.15 -3.09 -11.47
CA PRO A 157 -1.87 -3.30 -10.79
C PRO A 157 -1.84 -4.55 -9.90
N SER A 158 -2.98 -5.24 -9.73
CA SER A 158 -3.13 -6.38 -8.82
C SER A 158 -2.20 -7.56 -9.15
N PRO A 159 -1.99 -7.96 -10.42
CA PRO A 159 -1.04 -9.02 -10.76
C PRO A 159 0.40 -8.69 -10.34
N TRP A 160 0.81 -7.44 -10.52
CA TRP A 160 2.15 -6.99 -10.13
C TRP A 160 2.34 -6.90 -8.62
N THR A 161 1.30 -6.46 -7.91
CA THR A 161 1.29 -6.49 -6.44
C THR A 161 1.40 -7.92 -5.92
N ALA A 162 0.66 -8.84 -6.52
CA ALA A 162 0.70 -10.26 -6.17
C ALA A 162 2.08 -10.88 -6.45
N LEU A 163 2.70 -10.54 -7.59
CA LEU A 163 4.05 -10.99 -7.91
C LEU A 163 5.07 -10.49 -6.87
N GLY A 164 5.01 -9.19 -6.50
CA GLY A 164 5.88 -8.64 -5.46
C GLY A 164 5.69 -9.33 -4.11
N CYS A 165 4.44 -9.66 -3.75
CA CYS A 165 4.14 -10.44 -2.55
C CYS A 165 4.70 -11.87 -2.62
N PHE A 166 4.57 -12.52 -3.75
CA PHE A 166 5.13 -13.86 -3.97
C PHE A 166 6.65 -13.86 -3.81
N GLU A 167 7.36 -12.94 -4.45
CA GLU A 167 8.80 -12.75 -4.30
C GLU A 167 9.21 -12.48 -2.84
N GLY A 168 8.40 -11.69 -2.13
CA GLY A 168 8.62 -11.41 -0.72
C GLY A 168 8.37 -12.61 0.20
N ILE A 169 7.37 -13.44 -0.11
CA ILE A 169 7.11 -14.69 0.62
C ILE A 169 8.28 -15.68 0.41
N GLU A 170 8.80 -15.80 -0.80
CA GLU A 170 9.99 -16.63 -1.05
C GLU A 170 11.22 -16.13 -0.27
N ALA A 171 11.46 -14.78 -0.26
CA ALA A 171 12.54 -14.20 0.53
C ALA A 171 12.39 -14.51 2.02
N ALA A 172 11.16 -14.39 2.56
CA ALA A 172 10.87 -14.67 3.96
C ALA A 172 10.99 -16.17 4.30
N ALA A 173 10.54 -17.05 3.41
CA ALA A 173 10.69 -18.51 3.55
C ALA A 173 12.18 -18.91 3.58
N GLN A 174 12.98 -18.34 2.71
CA GLN A 174 14.43 -18.56 2.71
C GLN A 174 15.08 -18.05 3.99
N ALA A 175 14.75 -16.83 4.42
CA ALA A 175 15.36 -16.23 5.61
C ALA A 175 14.98 -16.93 6.91
N ARG A 176 13.73 -17.38 7.04
CA ARG A 176 13.17 -17.92 8.28
C ARG A 176 13.22 -19.44 8.37
N LEU A 177 12.93 -20.13 7.26
CA LEU A 177 12.80 -21.56 7.22
C LEU A 177 13.97 -22.25 6.51
N GLY A 178 14.86 -21.48 5.85
CA GLY A 178 15.93 -22.02 5.00
C GLY A 178 15.39 -22.74 3.76
N ALA A 179 14.15 -22.43 3.34
CA ALA A 179 13.51 -23.07 2.20
C ALA A 179 13.91 -22.35 0.90
N ASP A 180 14.32 -23.12 -0.10
CA ASP A 180 14.71 -22.59 -1.43
C ASP A 180 13.49 -22.18 -2.27
N SER A 181 12.29 -22.62 -1.89
CA SER A 181 11.02 -22.30 -2.56
C SER A 181 9.85 -22.45 -1.57
N VAL A 182 8.66 -22.01 -1.97
CA VAL A 182 7.42 -22.20 -1.19
C VAL A 182 6.80 -23.57 -1.34
N LYS A 183 7.42 -24.49 -2.07
CA LYS A 183 6.88 -25.82 -2.33
C LYS A 183 6.66 -26.61 -1.01
N GLY A 184 5.42 -27.06 -0.82
CA GLY A 184 5.00 -27.81 0.37
C GLY A 184 4.79 -26.95 1.61
N LEU A 185 5.02 -25.63 1.55
CA LEU A 185 4.69 -24.74 2.66
C LEU A 185 3.18 -24.50 2.70
N ARG A 186 2.64 -24.41 3.90
CA ARG A 186 1.24 -24.05 4.15
C ARG A 186 1.11 -22.54 4.25
N VAL A 187 0.34 -21.95 3.33
CA VAL A 187 0.16 -20.49 3.23
C VAL A 187 -1.30 -20.14 3.45
N ALA A 188 -1.57 -19.35 4.48
CA ALA A 188 -2.90 -18.80 4.76
C ALA A 188 -3.05 -17.44 4.10
N VAL A 189 -3.93 -17.32 3.10
CA VAL A 189 -4.21 -16.06 2.40
C VAL A 189 -5.52 -15.48 2.92
N GLN A 190 -5.44 -14.34 3.62
CA GLN A 190 -6.60 -13.60 4.11
C GLN A 190 -7.04 -12.58 3.07
N GLY A 191 -8.19 -12.83 2.46
CA GLY A 191 -8.72 -12.04 1.35
C GLY A 191 -8.23 -12.56 0.00
N VAL A 192 -9.17 -13.06 -0.79
CA VAL A 192 -8.93 -13.59 -2.13
C VAL A 192 -9.65 -12.77 -3.21
N GLY A 193 -9.65 -11.44 -3.01
CA GLY A 193 -10.01 -10.47 -4.04
C GLY A 193 -8.95 -10.39 -5.15
N HIS A 194 -8.88 -9.28 -5.88
CA HIS A 194 -8.00 -9.16 -7.07
C HIS A 194 -6.54 -9.56 -6.75
N VAL A 195 -5.91 -8.97 -5.77
CA VAL A 195 -4.51 -9.29 -5.44
C VAL A 195 -4.38 -10.69 -4.85
N GLY A 196 -5.26 -11.06 -3.89
CA GLY A 196 -5.17 -12.34 -3.19
C GLY A 196 -5.36 -13.54 -4.12
N LEU A 197 -6.27 -13.48 -5.09
CA LEU A 197 -6.46 -14.55 -6.08
C LEU A 197 -5.22 -14.71 -6.97
N HIS A 198 -4.64 -13.61 -7.46
CA HIS A 198 -3.39 -13.70 -8.23
C HIS A 198 -2.24 -14.27 -7.41
N LEU A 199 -2.15 -13.91 -6.12
CA LEU A 199 -1.15 -14.48 -5.22
C LEU A 199 -1.39 -15.99 -5.02
N CYS A 200 -2.64 -16.44 -4.84
CA CYS A 200 -2.98 -17.85 -4.73
C CYS A 200 -2.56 -18.64 -5.97
N ARG A 201 -2.73 -18.10 -7.18
CA ARG A 201 -2.28 -18.71 -8.44
C ARG A 201 -0.76 -18.94 -8.42
N LEU A 202 0.01 -17.89 -8.12
CA LEU A 202 1.49 -17.98 -8.07
C LEU A 202 1.98 -18.99 -7.02
N LEU A 203 1.37 -18.97 -5.83
CA LEU A 203 1.70 -19.89 -4.74
C LEU A 203 1.38 -21.35 -5.11
N HIS A 204 0.20 -21.58 -5.71
CA HIS A 204 -0.19 -22.92 -6.17
C HIS A 204 0.75 -23.45 -7.26
N GLU A 205 1.08 -22.60 -8.25
CA GLU A 205 1.99 -22.95 -9.34
C GLU A 205 3.40 -23.34 -8.80
N ALA A 206 3.84 -22.66 -7.74
CA ALA A 206 5.08 -22.95 -7.02
C ALA A 206 4.96 -24.15 -6.05
N GLY A 207 3.78 -24.76 -5.91
CA GLY A 207 3.54 -25.99 -5.14
C GLY A 207 3.27 -25.78 -3.65
N ALA A 208 2.83 -24.58 -3.24
CA ALA A 208 2.38 -24.35 -1.86
C ALA A 208 0.99 -24.95 -1.60
N GLU A 209 0.70 -25.25 -0.33
CA GLU A 209 -0.62 -25.67 0.15
C GLU A 209 -1.42 -24.42 0.58
N LEU A 210 -2.58 -24.19 -0.04
CA LEU A 210 -3.38 -23.00 0.18
C LEU A 210 -4.46 -23.18 1.23
N ILE A 211 -4.52 -22.26 2.19
CA ILE A 211 -5.64 -22.05 3.10
C ILE A 211 -6.17 -20.64 2.85
N VAL A 212 -7.46 -20.48 2.61
CA VAL A 212 -8.03 -19.19 2.19
C VAL A 212 -9.23 -18.80 3.01
N ALA A 213 -9.43 -17.49 3.18
CA ALA A 213 -10.66 -16.93 3.73
C ALA A 213 -10.98 -15.59 3.07
N ASP A 214 -12.25 -15.33 2.83
CA ASP A 214 -12.78 -14.04 2.40
C ASP A 214 -14.17 -13.84 3.03
N VAL A 215 -14.60 -12.59 3.19
CA VAL A 215 -15.96 -12.24 3.60
C VAL A 215 -16.94 -12.33 2.43
N ASN A 216 -16.45 -12.26 1.20
CA ASN A 216 -17.22 -12.39 -0.03
C ASN A 216 -17.17 -13.85 -0.50
N SER A 217 -18.34 -14.50 -0.51
CA SER A 217 -18.50 -15.89 -0.97
C SER A 217 -18.19 -16.07 -2.46
N ASP A 218 -18.42 -15.06 -3.30
CA ASP A 218 -18.16 -15.17 -4.72
C ASP A 218 -16.64 -15.23 -5.00
N ASN A 219 -15.84 -14.46 -4.26
CA ASN A 219 -14.38 -14.55 -4.32
C ASN A 219 -13.89 -15.94 -3.89
N LEU A 220 -14.46 -16.50 -2.82
CA LEU A 220 -14.12 -17.86 -2.36
C LEU A 220 -14.45 -18.91 -3.40
N ASN A 221 -15.67 -18.85 -3.97
CA ASN A 221 -16.12 -19.79 -5.00
C ASN A 221 -15.19 -19.71 -6.22
N MET A 222 -14.91 -18.50 -6.72
CA MET A 222 -13.98 -18.30 -7.83
C MET A 222 -12.60 -18.94 -7.53
N THR A 223 -12.09 -18.75 -6.32
CA THR A 223 -10.79 -19.30 -5.93
C THR A 223 -10.81 -20.83 -5.86
N THR A 224 -11.84 -21.43 -5.25
CA THR A 224 -11.92 -22.90 -5.07
C THR A 224 -12.34 -23.64 -6.33
N ASP A 225 -13.04 -22.99 -7.27
CA ASP A 225 -13.33 -23.55 -8.59
C ASP A 225 -12.07 -23.65 -9.45
N GLU A 226 -11.12 -22.72 -9.25
CA GLU A 226 -9.87 -22.65 -10.01
C GLU A 226 -8.71 -23.40 -9.35
N LEU A 227 -8.60 -23.35 -8.02
CA LEU A 227 -7.43 -23.81 -7.28
C LEU A 227 -7.81 -24.76 -6.14
N PRO A 228 -7.00 -25.80 -5.87
CA PRO A 228 -7.17 -26.64 -4.68
C PRO A 228 -6.78 -25.82 -3.44
N ALA A 229 -7.77 -25.28 -2.74
CA ALA A 229 -7.59 -24.50 -1.53
C ALA A 229 -8.52 -24.96 -0.41
N THR A 230 -8.02 -24.97 0.83
CA THR A 230 -8.83 -25.23 2.02
C THR A 230 -9.47 -23.93 2.50
N VAL A 231 -10.79 -23.86 2.55
CA VAL A 231 -11.51 -22.69 3.04
C VAL A 231 -11.67 -22.77 4.56
N VAL A 232 -11.37 -21.68 5.25
CA VAL A 232 -11.63 -21.49 6.68
C VAL A 232 -12.46 -20.24 6.95
N PRO A 233 -13.16 -20.13 8.09
CA PRO A 233 -13.87 -18.91 8.44
C PRO A 233 -12.93 -17.69 8.50
N PRO A 234 -13.40 -16.47 8.10
CA PRO A 234 -12.62 -15.24 8.21
C PRO A 234 -12.12 -14.93 9.63
N SER A 235 -12.83 -15.39 10.67
CA SER A 235 -12.42 -15.27 12.07
C SER A 235 -11.20 -16.12 12.44
N ASP A 236 -10.92 -17.17 11.69
CA ASP A 236 -9.97 -18.21 12.07
C ASP A 236 -8.64 -18.13 11.29
N ILE A 237 -8.68 -17.48 10.11
CA ILE A 237 -7.54 -17.44 9.17
C ILE A 237 -6.24 -16.93 9.80
N LEU A 238 -6.32 -15.90 10.64
CA LEU A 238 -5.14 -15.31 11.31
C LEU A 238 -4.48 -16.28 12.30
N PHE A 239 -5.25 -17.24 12.81
CA PHE A 239 -4.84 -18.15 13.88
C PHE A 239 -4.66 -19.59 13.39
N THR A 240 -4.78 -19.78 12.09
CA THR A 240 -4.55 -21.09 11.46
C THR A 240 -3.08 -21.48 11.63
N ASP A 241 -2.86 -22.78 11.86
CA ASP A 241 -1.51 -23.35 11.98
C ASP A 241 -0.92 -23.53 10.58
N VAL A 242 -0.03 -22.60 10.20
CA VAL A 242 0.58 -22.48 8.86
C VAL A 242 2.00 -21.95 8.98
N ASP A 243 2.79 -22.11 7.91
CA ASP A 243 4.13 -21.53 7.84
C ASP A 243 4.09 -20.03 7.58
N VAL A 244 3.20 -19.60 6.67
CA VAL A 244 3.07 -18.22 6.23
C VAL A 244 1.63 -17.74 6.36
N LEU A 245 1.44 -16.60 7.01
CA LEU A 245 0.20 -15.83 6.97
C LEU A 245 0.38 -14.67 5.98
N ALA A 246 -0.45 -14.63 4.94
CA ALA A 246 -0.46 -13.61 3.90
C ALA A 246 -1.72 -12.74 3.97
N PRO A 247 -1.73 -11.64 4.74
CA PRO A 247 -2.84 -10.69 4.74
C PRO A 247 -2.95 -9.98 3.40
N CYS A 248 -4.09 -10.13 2.71
CA CYS A 248 -4.38 -9.49 1.42
C CYS A 248 -5.73 -8.75 1.39
N ALA A 249 -6.34 -8.53 2.57
CA ALA A 249 -7.62 -7.83 2.72
C ALA A 249 -7.43 -6.45 3.37
N LEU A 250 -7.92 -6.28 4.59
CA LEU A 250 -7.86 -5.01 5.32
C LEU A 250 -6.59 -4.90 6.17
N GLY A 251 -6.15 -3.67 6.42
CA GLY A 251 -5.09 -3.36 7.36
C GLY A 251 -5.53 -3.40 8.82
N ASN A 252 -4.63 -3.00 9.73
CA ASN A 252 -4.84 -2.95 11.19
C ASN A 252 -5.25 -4.30 11.81
N ILE A 253 -4.80 -5.40 11.25
CA ILE A 253 -5.11 -6.74 11.75
C ILE A 253 -4.05 -7.29 12.70
N LEU A 254 -2.83 -6.78 12.62
CA LEU A 254 -1.72 -7.13 13.51
C LEU A 254 -1.76 -6.17 14.71
N THR A 255 -2.31 -6.65 15.80
CA THR A 255 -2.56 -5.89 17.03
C THR A 255 -2.03 -6.62 18.25
N SER A 256 -1.89 -5.93 19.37
CA SER A 256 -1.54 -6.54 20.66
C SER A 256 -2.51 -7.66 21.10
N SER A 257 -3.74 -7.69 20.55
CA SER A 257 -4.71 -8.73 20.84
C SER A 257 -4.71 -9.91 19.88
N THR A 258 -4.29 -9.73 18.63
CA THR A 258 -4.24 -10.78 17.59
C THR A 258 -2.88 -11.46 17.53
N ILE A 259 -1.79 -10.70 17.57
CA ILE A 259 -0.42 -11.21 17.49
C ILE A 259 -0.14 -12.36 18.46
N PRO A 260 -0.56 -12.29 19.75
CA PRO A 260 -0.32 -13.40 20.69
C PRO A 260 -0.92 -14.74 20.27
N LYS A 261 -1.90 -14.75 19.36
CA LYS A 261 -2.62 -15.95 18.90
C LYS A 261 -2.14 -16.46 17.53
N ILE A 262 -1.35 -15.65 16.80
CA ILE A 262 -0.81 -16.05 15.50
C ILE A 262 0.13 -17.24 15.70
N LYS A 263 -0.03 -18.29 14.87
CA LYS A 263 0.79 -19.49 14.88
C LYS A 263 1.82 -19.51 13.74
N ALA A 264 1.58 -18.76 12.69
CA ALA A 264 2.52 -18.62 11.58
C ALA A 264 3.86 -18.07 12.07
N THR A 265 4.95 -18.55 11.49
CA THR A 265 6.30 -18.04 11.76
C THR A 265 6.70 -16.89 10.84
N ILE A 266 5.92 -16.69 9.78
CA ILE A 266 6.10 -15.61 8.79
C ILE A 266 4.76 -14.90 8.60
N VAL A 267 4.81 -13.55 8.58
CA VAL A 267 3.70 -12.71 8.12
C VAL A 267 4.19 -11.91 6.91
N ALA A 268 3.64 -12.21 5.73
CA ALA A 268 4.05 -11.63 4.46
C ALA A 268 2.86 -11.57 3.49
N GLY A 269 2.29 -10.38 3.27
CA GLY A 269 1.09 -10.22 2.45
C GLY A 269 0.90 -8.81 1.91
N ALA A 270 -0.08 -8.64 1.03
CA ALA A 270 -0.28 -7.43 0.23
C ALA A 270 -1.06 -6.32 0.93
N ALA A 271 -1.74 -6.60 2.04
CA ALA A 271 -2.55 -5.59 2.73
C ALA A 271 -1.70 -4.40 3.17
N ASN A 272 -2.21 -3.18 2.97
CA ASN A 272 -1.56 -1.98 3.47
C ASN A 272 -1.85 -1.77 4.96
N ASN A 273 -0.93 -1.13 5.69
CA ASN A 273 -1.07 -0.78 7.10
C ASN A 273 -1.46 -2.00 7.96
N GLN A 274 -0.74 -3.10 7.81
CA GLN A 274 -1.03 -4.35 8.53
C GLN A 274 -0.85 -4.18 10.04
N LEU A 275 0.24 -3.51 10.47
CA LEU A 275 0.48 -3.14 11.86
C LEU A 275 -0.50 -2.04 12.30
N SER A 276 -1.15 -2.20 13.45
CA SER A 276 -2.00 -1.16 14.03
C SER A 276 -1.16 -0.02 14.60
N THR A 277 -0.03 -0.37 15.23
CA THR A 277 0.96 0.57 15.77
C THR A 277 2.38 0.04 15.54
N PRO A 278 3.43 0.90 15.60
CA PRO A 278 4.82 0.43 15.56
C PRO A 278 5.17 -0.58 16.65
N ALA A 279 4.55 -0.49 17.83
CA ALA A 279 4.76 -1.44 18.94
C ALA A 279 4.31 -2.87 18.59
N ASP A 280 3.34 -3.01 17.68
CA ASP A 280 2.90 -4.32 17.21
C ASP A 280 3.98 -5.02 16.36
N GLY A 281 4.79 -4.27 15.64
CA GLY A 281 5.95 -4.81 14.94
C GLY A 281 7.06 -5.31 15.88
N VAL A 282 7.25 -4.62 17.00
CA VAL A 282 8.15 -5.09 18.09
C VAL A 282 7.62 -6.39 18.68
N LEU A 283 6.31 -6.46 18.94
CA LEU A 283 5.67 -7.66 19.50
C LEU A 283 5.77 -8.87 18.57
N LEU A 284 5.71 -8.68 17.23
CA LEU A 284 5.98 -9.77 16.27
C LEU A 284 7.42 -10.28 16.41
N ALA A 285 8.40 -9.38 16.50
CA ALA A 285 9.80 -9.75 16.69
C ALA A 285 10.05 -10.48 18.02
N GLU A 286 9.44 -10.02 19.11
CA GLU A 286 9.51 -10.69 20.43
C GLU A 286 8.93 -12.10 20.40
N ARG A 287 7.95 -12.34 19.52
CA ARG A 287 7.36 -13.67 19.27
C ARG A 287 8.10 -14.50 18.23
N ASP A 288 9.26 -14.01 17.77
CA ASP A 288 10.05 -14.68 16.74
C ASP A 288 9.25 -14.93 15.43
N ILE A 289 8.33 -14.01 15.10
CA ILE A 289 7.57 -14.02 13.85
C ILE A 289 8.24 -13.04 12.88
N LEU A 290 8.71 -13.55 11.74
CA LEU A 290 9.31 -12.72 10.69
C LEU A 290 8.21 -11.95 9.95
N TYR A 291 8.25 -10.62 10.03
CA TYR A 291 7.32 -9.73 9.34
C TYR A 291 7.98 -9.14 8.09
N ALA A 292 7.36 -9.31 6.93
CA ALA A 292 7.73 -8.57 5.72
C ALA A 292 6.98 -7.22 5.73
N PRO A 293 7.68 -6.08 5.86
CA PRO A 293 7.02 -4.78 5.91
C PRO A 293 6.14 -4.54 4.70
N ASP A 294 4.89 -4.16 4.96
CA ASP A 294 3.81 -4.14 3.97
C ASP A 294 4.10 -3.25 2.76
N TYR A 295 4.58 -2.02 2.97
CA TYR A 295 4.87 -1.09 1.88
C TYR A 295 6.10 -1.49 1.05
N VAL A 296 6.92 -2.43 1.54
CA VAL A 296 8.04 -3.02 0.77
C VAL A 296 7.54 -4.17 -0.08
N ILE A 297 6.84 -5.14 0.53
CA ILE A 297 6.41 -6.37 -0.14
C ILE A 297 5.33 -6.11 -1.19
N ASN A 298 4.44 -5.14 -0.96
CA ASN A 298 3.33 -4.83 -1.86
C ASN A 298 3.65 -3.73 -2.90
N ALA A 299 4.93 -3.40 -3.10
CA ALA A 299 5.33 -2.32 -4.00
C ALA A 299 5.17 -2.65 -5.50
N GLY A 300 4.85 -3.89 -5.87
CA GLY A 300 4.74 -4.31 -7.28
C GLY A 300 3.76 -3.45 -8.09
N GLY A 301 2.61 -3.12 -7.50
CA GLY A 301 1.62 -2.28 -8.18
C GLY A 301 2.12 -0.87 -8.49
N ILE A 302 2.79 -0.20 -7.54
CA ILE A 302 3.32 1.15 -7.81
C ILE A 302 4.51 1.13 -8.78
N ILE A 303 5.25 0.03 -8.86
CA ILE A 303 6.31 -0.17 -9.87
C ILE A 303 5.67 -0.19 -11.26
N SER A 304 4.60 -0.93 -11.45
CA SER A 304 3.86 -0.97 -12.72
C SER A 304 3.27 0.40 -13.09
N VAL A 305 2.65 1.09 -12.13
CA VAL A 305 2.09 2.44 -12.32
C VAL A 305 3.19 3.45 -12.69
N ALA A 306 4.40 3.31 -12.16
CA ALA A 306 5.53 4.16 -12.52
C ALA A 306 5.99 3.94 -13.97
N ALA A 307 6.08 2.69 -14.41
CA ALA A 307 6.42 2.35 -15.78
C ALA A 307 5.37 2.90 -16.78
N GLU A 308 4.09 2.77 -16.44
CA GLU A 308 2.98 3.37 -17.21
C GLU A 308 3.15 4.89 -17.33
N TYR A 309 3.32 5.59 -16.20
CA TYR A 309 3.38 7.05 -16.17
C TYR A 309 4.53 7.60 -17.00
N TYR A 310 5.71 6.98 -16.90
CA TYR A 310 6.88 7.41 -17.64
C TYR A 310 6.92 6.88 -19.07
N SER A 311 6.00 6.01 -19.45
CA SER A 311 6.05 5.25 -20.72
C SER A 311 7.42 4.59 -20.90
N GLU A 312 7.99 4.08 -19.82
CA GLU A 312 9.31 3.45 -19.76
C GLU A 312 9.17 1.95 -19.51
N GLY A 313 9.82 1.15 -20.34
CA GLY A 313 9.97 -0.28 -20.12
C GLY A 313 8.86 -1.15 -20.72
N SER A 314 9.22 -2.38 -20.98
CA SER A 314 8.33 -3.48 -21.36
C SER A 314 7.73 -4.15 -20.12
N GLU A 315 6.77 -5.03 -20.31
CA GLU A 315 6.27 -5.90 -19.24
C GLU A 315 7.40 -6.72 -18.58
N GLU A 316 8.42 -7.10 -19.36
CA GLU A 316 9.59 -7.83 -18.84
C GLU A 316 10.43 -6.94 -17.91
N ASP A 317 10.60 -5.66 -18.24
CA ASP A 317 11.30 -4.69 -17.38
C ASP A 317 10.55 -4.47 -16.07
N VAL A 318 9.22 -4.33 -16.11
CA VAL A 318 8.37 -4.23 -14.91
C VAL A 318 8.52 -5.48 -14.05
N ARG A 319 8.50 -6.67 -14.66
CA ARG A 319 8.70 -7.94 -13.96
C ARG A 319 10.05 -8.01 -13.26
N ALA A 320 11.12 -7.60 -13.95
CA ALA A 320 12.48 -7.55 -13.40
C ALA A 320 12.58 -6.58 -12.22
N ASP A 321 11.91 -5.41 -12.31
CA ASP A 321 11.92 -4.41 -11.25
C ASP A 321 11.10 -4.87 -10.03
N VAL A 322 9.96 -5.54 -10.24
CA VAL A 322 9.18 -6.18 -9.17
C VAL A 322 10.01 -7.29 -8.49
N GLY A 323 10.75 -8.09 -9.24
CA GLY A 323 11.65 -9.11 -8.70
C GLY A 323 12.73 -8.56 -7.74
N ARG A 324 13.08 -7.28 -7.84
CA ARG A 324 14.01 -6.64 -6.87
C ARG A 324 13.44 -6.50 -5.46
N ILE A 325 12.12 -6.65 -5.27
CA ILE A 325 11.49 -6.68 -3.94
C ILE A 325 12.10 -7.79 -3.09
N LYS A 326 12.35 -8.97 -3.67
CA LYS A 326 13.03 -10.09 -3.00
C LYS A 326 14.36 -9.66 -2.39
N ASN A 327 15.23 -9.03 -3.18
CA ASN A 327 16.55 -8.61 -2.71
C ASN A 327 16.48 -7.53 -1.61
N ARG A 328 15.50 -6.61 -1.71
CA ARG A 328 15.30 -5.57 -0.68
C ARG A 328 14.87 -6.17 0.64
N LEU A 329 13.91 -7.10 0.62
CA LEU A 329 13.47 -7.80 1.82
C LEU A 329 14.57 -8.68 2.39
N GLN A 330 15.36 -9.37 1.58
CA GLN A 330 16.52 -10.14 2.04
C GLN A 330 17.53 -9.26 2.77
N GLY A 331 17.80 -8.04 2.27
CA GLY A 331 18.64 -7.06 2.95
C GLY A 331 18.12 -6.72 4.35
N ILE A 332 16.82 -6.41 4.47
CA ILE A 332 16.16 -6.10 5.75
C ILE A 332 16.20 -7.31 6.68
N PHE A 333 15.92 -8.51 6.19
CA PHE A 333 15.93 -9.74 7.00
C PHE A 333 17.34 -10.09 7.51
N ASN A 334 18.37 -9.90 6.68
CA ASN A 334 19.76 -10.10 7.10
C ASN A 334 20.16 -9.11 8.19
N GLU A 335 19.81 -7.82 8.04
CA GLU A 335 20.09 -6.81 9.05
C GLU A 335 19.32 -7.08 10.35
N THR A 336 18.06 -7.54 10.28
CA THR A 336 17.31 -8.01 11.45
C THR A 336 18.05 -9.16 12.17
N LYS A 337 18.55 -10.13 11.42
CA LYS A 337 19.28 -11.27 11.97
C LYS A 337 20.60 -10.85 12.64
N GLU A 338 21.28 -9.86 12.09
CA GLU A 338 22.55 -9.34 12.63
C GLU A 338 22.35 -8.45 13.86
N THR A 339 21.30 -7.61 13.86
CA THR A 339 21.11 -6.56 14.86
C THR A 339 20.06 -6.89 15.93
N GLY A 340 19.17 -7.85 15.66
CA GLY A 340 18.01 -8.16 16.49
C GLY A 340 16.89 -7.11 16.41
N ARG A 341 17.01 -6.11 15.53
CA ARG A 341 16.01 -5.04 15.37
C ARG A 341 14.81 -5.53 14.55
N PRO A 342 13.60 -5.07 14.87
CA PRO A 342 12.40 -5.38 14.11
C PRO A 342 12.49 -4.93 12.63
N THR A 343 11.97 -5.73 11.72
CA THR A 343 12.03 -5.47 10.27
C THR A 343 11.39 -4.17 9.85
N HIS A 344 10.26 -3.77 10.47
CA HIS A 344 9.58 -2.52 10.15
C HIS A 344 10.41 -1.28 10.51
N GLU A 345 11.18 -1.32 11.61
CA GLU A 345 12.08 -0.22 11.98
C GLU A 345 13.22 -0.05 10.98
N LEU A 346 13.81 -1.16 10.55
CA LEU A 346 14.89 -1.16 9.54
C LEU A 346 14.38 -0.68 8.18
N ALA A 347 13.18 -1.10 7.78
CA ALA A 347 12.55 -0.62 6.57
C ALA A 347 12.27 0.89 6.62
N ASP A 348 11.77 1.41 7.74
CA ASP A 348 11.51 2.84 7.94
C ASP A 348 12.83 3.65 7.95
N GLU A 349 13.88 3.12 8.56
CA GLU A 349 15.19 3.77 8.56
C GLU A 349 15.78 3.84 7.15
N LEU A 350 15.71 2.74 6.38
CA LEU A 350 16.11 2.70 4.98
C LEU A 350 15.33 3.74 4.16
N ALA A 351 14.01 3.77 4.29
CA ALA A 351 13.16 4.70 3.57
C ALA A 351 13.51 6.17 3.90
N ARG A 352 13.68 6.50 5.18
CA ARG A 352 14.08 7.86 5.61
C ARG A 352 15.45 8.26 5.05
N LYS A 353 16.43 7.35 5.07
CA LYS A 353 17.76 7.59 4.48
C LYS A 353 17.67 7.90 3.00
N LEU A 354 16.88 7.12 2.25
CA LEU A 354 16.70 7.31 0.81
C LEU A 354 15.99 8.64 0.49
N VAL A 355 14.92 8.97 1.22
CA VAL A 355 14.19 10.25 1.05
C VAL A 355 15.07 11.43 1.42
N ALA A 356 15.84 11.35 2.52
CA ALA A 356 16.74 12.42 2.95
C ALA A 356 17.90 12.64 1.99
N ALA A 357 18.45 11.58 1.40
CA ALA A 357 19.53 11.68 0.42
C ALA A 357 19.10 12.32 -0.92
N ALA A 358 17.79 12.35 -1.18
CA ALA A 358 17.21 12.91 -2.41
C ALA A 358 16.72 14.38 -2.24
N ARG A 359 16.66 14.91 -1.01
CA ARG A 359 16.33 16.31 -0.71
C ARG A 359 17.57 17.20 -0.82
#